data_78b022ea5aa267a9880df932b210cfa5
#
_entry.id   78b022ea5aa267a9880df932b210cfa5
#
_cell.length_a   1.000
_cell.length_b   1.000
_cell.length_c   1.000
_cell.angle_alpha   90.00
_cell.angle_beta   90.00
_cell.angle_gamma   90.00
#
_symmetry.space_group_name_H-M   'P 1'
#
loop_
_entity.id
_entity.type
_entity.pdbx_description
1 polymer ?
#
loop_
_entity_poly.entity_id
_entity_poly.type
_entity_poly.pdbx_seq_one_letter_code
_entity_poly.pdbx_strand_id
1 'polypeptide(L)'
;MYNWGEYISDGSEGSVNVNKEFTKLTGIKVNYTNYTSNEDMYAKIVSGGASYDIIIPSDYMIQRLVAENRLEKLDFSNIPNYKYIDSLYRDLYFDPSNEYSVPYSFGMVGVIYNTKMVEGTPDSWGLLWDQKYAGNILMFNNPRDAFAIAQFYQGIDVNTTDLNEWQKAYDKLLEQKSLVKAYVMDEVFNKMESGCNRSVLRRRLSEHV
;
A
#
# COMPACT_ATOMS: atom_id res chain seq x y z
N MET A 1 -2.06 -17.91 0.79
CA MET A 1 -1.82 -16.55 1.28
C MET A 1 -1.71 -15.61 0.10
N TYR A 2 -2.36 -14.46 0.14
CA TYR A 2 -2.42 -13.47 -0.93
C TYR A 2 -2.02 -12.10 -0.39
N ASN A 3 -0.92 -11.54 -0.87
CA ASN A 3 -0.24 -10.39 -0.28
C ASN A 3 0.26 -9.41 -1.34
N TRP A 4 0.69 -8.25 -0.91
CA TRP A 4 1.47 -7.29 -1.70
C TRP A 4 2.84 -7.86 -2.09
N GLY A 5 3.47 -7.29 -3.14
CA GLY A 5 4.74 -7.75 -3.67
C GLY A 5 5.87 -7.76 -2.64
N GLU A 6 6.19 -6.61 -2.09
CA GLU A 6 7.38 -6.37 -1.24
C GLU A 6 7.06 -6.44 0.27
N TYR A 7 6.06 -7.23 0.69
CA TYR A 7 5.56 -7.24 2.07
C TYR A 7 5.99 -8.43 2.91
N ILE A 8 6.90 -9.27 2.44
CA ILE A 8 7.45 -10.41 3.18
C ILE A 8 8.88 -10.69 2.76
N SER A 9 9.71 -11.08 3.70
CA SER A 9 11.08 -11.54 3.42
C SER A 9 11.02 -12.91 2.75
N ASP A 10 11.62 -13.03 1.57
CA ASP A 10 11.59 -14.21 0.71
C ASP A 10 12.89 -15.00 0.66
N GLY A 11 13.92 -14.52 1.38
CA GLY A 11 15.27 -15.10 1.41
C GLY A 11 16.23 -14.48 0.39
N SER A 12 15.81 -13.44 -0.34
CA SER A 12 16.71 -12.67 -1.18
C SER A 12 17.69 -11.83 -0.36
N GLU A 13 18.82 -11.45 -0.95
CA GLU A 13 19.84 -10.57 -0.35
C GLU A 13 20.33 -11.00 1.05
N GLY A 14 20.26 -12.29 1.36
CA GLY A 14 20.66 -12.84 2.66
C GLY A 14 19.58 -12.75 3.75
N SER A 15 18.40 -12.33 3.41
CA SER A 15 17.25 -12.27 4.32
C SER A 15 16.69 -13.67 4.63
N VAL A 16 15.86 -13.78 5.67
CA VAL A 16 15.19 -15.04 6.01
C VAL A 16 14.00 -15.26 5.10
N ASN A 17 13.82 -16.47 4.56
CA ASN A 17 12.59 -16.83 3.87
C ASN A 17 11.52 -17.22 4.89
N VAL A 18 10.65 -16.28 5.24
CA VAL A 18 9.64 -16.44 6.28
C VAL A 18 8.69 -17.61 6.01
N ASN A 19 8.24 -17.78 4.77
CA ASN A 19 7.32 -18.87 4.40
C ASN A 19 7.97 -20.26 4.54
N LYS A 20 9.26 -20.36 4.21
CA LYS A 20 10.01 -21.61 4.40
C LYS A 20 10.23 -21.93 5.87
N GLU A 21 10.58 -20.93 6.67
CA GLU A 21 10.78 -21.15 8.13
C GLU A 21 9.45 -21.47 8.82
N PHE A 22 8.35 -20.81 8.44
CA PHE A 22 7.03 -21.18 8.93
C PHE A 22 6.68 -22.63 8.60
N THR A 23 6.89 -23.03 7.35
CA THR A 23 6.62 -24.43 6.94
C THR A 23 7.48 -25.42 7.72
N LYS A 24 8.76 -25.10 7.96
CA LYS A 24 9.67 -25.93 8.73
C LYS A 24 9.25 -26.07 10.20
N LEU A 25 8.76 -24.98 10.80
CA LEU A 25 8.30 -24.98 12.20
C LEU A 25 6.97 -25.69 12.40
N THR A 26 6.04 -25.57 11.46
CA THR A 26 4.64 -25.99 11.64
C THR A 26 4.25 -27.20 10.80
N GLY A 27 5.01 -27.55 9.78
CA GLY A 27 4.64 -28.53 8.77
C GLY A 27 3.60 -28.01 7.74
N ILE A 28 3.10 -26.78 7.89
CA ILE A 28 2.07 -26.20 7.03
C ILE A 28 2.75 -25.53 5.83
N LYS A 29 2.45 -26.01 4.62
CA LYS A 29 2.97 -25.40 3.39
C LYS A 29 2.21 -24.11 3.08
N VAL A 30 2.97 -23.04 2.84
CA VAL A 30 2.41 -21.75 2.40
C VAL A 30 2.43 -21.67 0.87
N ASN A 31 1.26 -21.63 0.24
CA ASN A 31 1.11 -21.26 -1.16
C ASN A 31 0.96 -19.74 -1.22
N TYR A 32 2.01 -19.06 -1.68
CA TYR A 32 2.10 -17.60 -1.65
C TYR A 32 1.90 -17.02 -3.04
N THR A 33 1.06 -16.00 -3.15
CA THR A 33 0.82 -15.24 -4.38
C THR A 33 0.70 -13.76 -4.08
N ASN A 34 1.00 -12.92 -5.06
CA ASN A 34 0.98 -11.47 -4.94
C ASN A 34 -0.15 -10.83 -5.74
N TYR A 35 -0.51 -9.62 -5.34
CA TYR A 35 -1.38 -8.72 -6.08
C TYR A 35 -0.78 -7.31 -6.14
N THR A 36 -1.23 -6.51 -7.09
CA THR A 36 -0.71 -5.17 -7.36
C THR A 36 -1.58 -4.06 -6.82
N SER A 37 -2.87 -4.32 -6.60
CA SER A 37 -3.82 -3.38 -6.01
C SER A 37 -4.88 -4.10 -5.17
N ASN A 38 -5.45 -3.40 -4.18
CA ASN A 38 -6.58 -3.93 -3.41
C ASN A 38 -7.78 -4.24 -4.31
N GLU A 39 -7.98 -3.46 -5.36
CA GLU A 39 -9.07 -3.60 -6.32
C GLU A 39 -8.93 -4.90 -7.12
N ASP A 40 -7.72 -5.23 -7.59
CA ASP A 40 -7.42 -6.49 -8.28
C ASP A 40 -7.62 -7.69 -7.35
N MET A 41 -7.12 -7.58 -6.13
CA MET A 41 -7.30 -8.60 -5.09
C MET A 41 -8.79 -8.82 -4.82
N TYR A 42 -9.55 -7.75 -4.61
CA TYR A 42 -10.98 -7.79 -4.36
C TYR A 42 -11.74 -8.42 -5.53
N ALA A 43 -11.48 -7.98 -6.76
CA ALA A 43 -12.13 -8.52 -7.95
C ALA A 43 -11.91 -10.03 -8.07
N LYS A 44 -10.71 -10.51 -7.77
CA LYS A 44 -10.38 -11.93 -7.82
C LYS A 44 -11.09 -12.74 -6.73
N ILE A 45 -11.23 -12.20 -5.53
CA ILE A 45 -11.98 -12.87 -4.44
C ILE A 45 -13.47 -12.94 -4.77
N VAL A 46 -14.05 -11.83 -5.24
CA VAL A 46 -15.49 -11.74 -5.52
C VAL A 46 -15.90 -12.60 -6.70
N SER A 47 -15.03 -12.75 -7.71
CA SER A 47 -15.32 -13.61 -8.87
C SER A 47 -15.43 -15.11 -8.53
N GLY A 48 -15.03 -15.51 -7.31
CA GLY A 48 -15.04 -16.90 -6.88
C GLY A 48 -13.98 -17.78 -7.57
N GLY A 49 -13.09 -17.18 -8.37
CA GLY A 49 -12.07 -17.91 -9.11
C GLY A 49 -10.89 -18.39 -8.28
N ALA A 50 -10.83 -18.00 -7.01
CA ALA A 50 -9.77 -18.42 -6.09
C ALA A 50 -10.25 -18.37 -4.62
N SER A 51 -9.76 -19.31 -3.83
CA SER A 51 -9.93 -19.34 -2.37
C SER A 51 -8.60 -19.08 -1.69
N TYR A 52 -8.61 -18.23 -0.69
CA TYR A 52 -7.43 -17.87 0.11
C TYR A 52 -7.75 -18.00 1.59
N ASP A 53 -6.85 -18.64 2.34
CA ASP A 53 -6.96 -18.73 3.80
C ASP A 53 -6.58 -17.41 4.47
N ILE A 54 -5.59 -16.69 3.89
CA ILE A 54 -5.10 -15.42 4.41
C ILE A 54 -4.92 -14.42 3.27
N ILE A 55 -5.44 -13.22 3.48
CA ILE A 55 -5.24 -12.05 2.63
C ILE A 55 -4.68 -10.89 3.45
N ILE A 56 -3.86 -10.02 2.85
CA ILE A 56 -3.24 -8.88 3.56
C ILE A 56 -3.60 -7.57 2.84
N PRO A 57 -4.84 -7.10 2.93
CA PRO A 57 -5.29 -5.88 2.32
C PRO A 57 -5.01 -4.64 3.18
N SER A 58 -5.22 -3.46 2.60
CA SER A 58 -5.29 -2.22 3.35
C SER A 58 -6.59 -2.11 4.15
N ASP A 59 -6.57 -1.27 5.15
CA ASP A 59 -7.64 -1.00 6.12
C ASP A 59 -9.03 -0.78 5.50
N TYR A 60 -9.15 0.12 4.53
CA TYR A 60 -10.43 0.39 3.86
C TYR A 60 -11.02 -0.84 3.15
N MET A 61 -10.15 -1.73 2.68
CA MET A 61 -10.60 -2.95 2.02
C MET A 61 -11.02 -4.01 3.05
N ILE A 62 -10.39 -4.05 4.23
CA ILE A 62 -10.87 -4.85 5.37
C ILE A 62 -12.29 -4.39 5.73
N GLN A 63 -12.50 -3.10 5.92
CA GLN A 63 -13.82 -2.53 6.23
C GLN A 63 -14.89 -2.98 5.22
N ARG A 64 -14.55 -2.92 3.93
CA ARG A 64 -15.45 -3.35 2.86
C ARG A 64 -15.77 -4.85 2.92
N LEU A 65 -14.73 -5.68 3.09
CA LEU A 65 -14.90 -7.14 3.14
C LEU A 65 -15.70 -7.58 4.37
N VAL A 66 -15.53 -6.91 5.51
CA VAL A 66 -16.36 -7.12 6.72
C VAL A 66 -17.81 -6.75 6.44
N ALA A 67 -18.07 -5.55 5.87
CA ALA A 67 -19.41 -5.11 5.54
C ALA A 67 -20.14 -6.02 4.55
N GLU A 68 -19.39 -6.69 3.68
CA GLU A 68 -19.91 -7.66 2.70
C GLU A 68 -19.95 -9.11 3.24
N ASN A 69 -19.64 -9.35 4.52
CA ASN A 69 -19.57 -10.67 5.16
C ASN A 69 -18.67 -11.65 4.39
N ARG A 70 -17.48 -11.23 3.99
CA ARG A 70 -16.52 -12.01 3.21
C ARG A 70 -15.31 -12.48 4.02
N LEU A 71 -15.25 -12.15 5.29
CA LEU A 71 -14.17 -12.56 6.20
C LEU A 71 -14.76 -13.46 7.31
N GLU A 72 -13.99 -14.46 7.69
CA GLU A 72 -14.26 -15.27 8.87
C GLU A 72 -13.72 -14.57 10.12
N LYS A 73 -14.40 -14.76 11.25
CA LYS A 73 -13.92 -14.28 12.54
C LYS A 73 -12.70 -15.06 12.99
N LEU A 74 -11.74 -14.34 13.56
CA LEU A 74 -10.51 -14.93 14.10
C LEU A 74 -10.75 -15.50 15.49
N ASP A 75 -10.20 -16.69 15.74
CA ASP A 75 -10.09 -17.25 17.09
C ASP A 75 -8.75 -16.81 17.71
N PHE A 76 -8.79 -15.77 18.51
CA PHE A 76 -7.60 -15.21 19.16
C PHE A 76 -6.95 -16.14 20.19
N SER A 77 -7.62 -17.20 20.63
CA SER A 77 -6.98 -18.23 21.46
C SER A 77 -5.84 -18.95 20.69
N ASN A 78 -5.91 -18.95 19.37
CA ASN A 78 -4.90 -19.52 18.47
C ASN A 78 -3.85 -18.48 18.03
N ILE A 79 -3.96 -17.23 18.48
CA ILE A 79 -3.05 -16.13 18.12
C ILE A 79 -2.39 -15.53 19.37
N PRO A 80 -1.61 -16.30 20.13
CA PRO A 80 -1.08 -15.84 21.42
C PRO A 80 -0.12 -14.65 21.32
N ASN A 81 0.46 -14.43 20.15
CA ASN A 81 1.37 -13.31 19.89
C ASN A 81 0.65 -11.98 19.64
N TYR A 82 -0.69 -11.97 19.49
CA TYR A 82 -1.46 -10.73 19.37
C TYR A 82 -1.18 -9.74 20.51
N LYS A 83 -0.83 -10.23 21.69
CA LYS A 83 -0.45 -9.40 22.84
C LYS A 83 0.74 -8.48 22.59
N TYR A 84 1.58 -8.78 21.60
CA TYR A 84 2.75 -7.96 21.24
C TYR A 84 2.43 -6.86 20.21
N ILE A 85 1.23 -6.86 19.64
CA ILE A 85 0.79 -5.76 18.77
C ILE A 85 0.63 -4.51 19.65
N ASP A 86 1.23 -3.39 19.23
CA ASP A 86 1.08 -2.12 19.93
C ASP A 86 -0.40 -1.70 19.98
N SER A 87 -0.83 -1.17 21.12
CA SER A 87 -2.20 -0.70 21.31
C SER A 87 -2.62 0.40 20.33
N LEU A 88 -1.66 1.16 19.81
CA LEU A 88 -1.92 2.17 18.78
C LEU A 88 -2.55 1.59 17.51
N TYR A 89 -2.30 0.33 17.20
CA TYR A 89 -2.78 -0.35 15.99
C TYR A 89 -3.92 -1.31 16.24
N ARG A 90 -4.50 -1.31 17.45
CA ARG A 90 -5.66 -2.15 17.79
C ARG A 90 -6.94 -1.35 17.75
N ASP A 91 -8.06 -2.03 17.63
CA ASP A 91 -9.41 -1.47 17.73
C ASP A 91 -9.63 -0.27 16.80
N LEU A 92 -9.04 -0.32 15.61
CA LEU A 92 -9.13 0.76 14.64
C LEU A 92 -10.48 0.75 13.92
N TYR A 93 -10.86 1.88 13.35
CA TYR A 93 -12.19 2.16 12.76
C TYR A 93 -12.68 1.12 11.74
N PHE A 94 -11.78 0.44 11.06
CA PHE A 94 -12.12 -0.55 10.03
C PHE A 94 -12.45 -1.94 10.58
N ASP A 95 -12.02 -2.26 11.80
CA ASP A 95 -12.33 -3.47 12.56
C ASP A 95 -12.29 -3.17 14.06
N PRO A 96 -13.30 -2.44 14.62
CA PRO A 96 -13.23 -1.84 15.95
C PRO A 96 -13.10 -2.84 17.11
N SER A 97 -13.44 -4.09 16.89
CA SER A 97 -13.29 -5.16 17.88
C SER A 97 -12.17 -6.14 17.55
N ASN A 98 -11.40 -5.88 16.50
CA ASN A 98 -10.36 -6.78 15.96
C ASN A 98 -10.86 -8.22 15.79
N GLU A 99 -12.12 -8.41 15.40
CA GLU A 99 -12.69 -9.74 15.23
C GLU A 99 -12.22 -10.42 13.93
N TYR A 100 -11.79 -9.65 12.92
CA TYR A 100 -11.54 -10.14 11.57
C TYR A 100 -10.09 -9.95 11.11
N SER A 101 -9.31 -9.13 11.78
CA SER A 101 -7.99 -8.77 11.34
C SER A 101 -6.94 -8.70 12.45
N VAL A 102 -5.68 -8.91 12.05
CA VAL A 102 -4.50 -8.64 12.86
C VAL A 102 -3.64 -7.63 12.12
N PRO A 103 -3.22 -6.53 12.75
CA PRO A 103 -2.29 -5.58 12.14
C PRO A 103 -1.01 -6.27 11.70
N TYR A 104 -0.63 -6.06 10.44
CA TYR A 104 0.56 -6.68 9.86
C TYR A 104 1.69 -5.66 9.67
N SER A 105 1.36 -4.52 9.10
CA SER A 105 2.32 -3.47 8.80
C SER A 105 1.62 -2.14 8.63
N PHE A 106 2.30 -1.05 8.93
CA PHE A 106 1.87 0.29 8.56
C PHE A 106 2.98 0.98 7.76
N GLY A 107 2.63 1.99 6.99
CA GLY A 107 3.60 2.71 6.18
C GLY A 107 3.25 4.17 6.03
N MET A 108 4.26 4.96 5.70
CA MET A 108 4.10 6.37 5.34
C MET A 108 4.32 6.54 3.85
N VAL A 109 3.54 7.41 3.24
CA VAL A 109 3.73 7.83 1.85
C VAL A 109 4.55 9.11 1.82
N GLY A 110 5.55 9.16 0.95
CA GLY A 110 6.42 10.32 0.80
C GLY A 110 6.98 10.45 -0.61
N VAL A 111 7.58 11.59 -0.91
CA VAL A 111 8.28 11.81 -2.17
C VAL A 111 9.72 11.34 -2.04
N ILE A 112 10.14 10.46 -2.95
CA ILE A 112 11.56 10.15 -3.18
C ILE A 112 12.03 10.90 -4.42
N TYR A 113 13.19 11.47 -4.36
CA TYR A 113 13.75 12.19 -5.48
C TYR A 113 15.25 11.92 -5.65
N ASN A 114 15.72 12.03 -6.88
CA ASN A 114 17.13 11.93 -7.19
C ASN A 114 17.81 13.28 -6.93
N THR A 115 18.67 13.36 -5.92
CA THR A 115 19.36 14.57 -5.50
C THR A 115 20.30 15.18 -6.56
N LYS A 116 20.65 14.41 -7.59
CA LYS A 116 21.45 14.91 -8.73
C LYS A 116 20.59 15.58 -9.80
N MET A 117 19.26 15.40 -9.74
CA MET A 117 18.33 15.83 -10.78
C MET A 117 17.30 16.85 -10.27
N VAL A 118 17.02 16.83 -8.98
CA VAL A 118 16.11 17.76 -8.32
C VAL A 118 16.95 18.76 -7.51
N GLU A 119 16.76 20.05 -7.79
CA GLU A 119 17.46 21.12 -7.09
C GLU A 119 16.83 21.39 -5.72
N GLY A 120 17.68 21.56 -4.71
CA GLY A 120 17.24 21.83 -3.34
C GLY A 120 16.64 20.60 -2.65
N THR A 121 15.94 20.87 -1.56
CA THR A 121 15.20 19.85 -0.81
C THR A 121 13.70 20.14 -0.97
N PRO A 122 12.96 19.29 -1.68
CA PRO A 122 11.51 19.46 -1.81
C PRO A 122 10.84 19.37 -0.45
N ASP A 123 9.94 20.29 -0.18
CA ASP A 123 9.14 20.41 1.05
C ASP A 123 7.63 20.26 0.80
N SER A 124 7.26 19.99 -0.43
CA SER A 124 5.86 19.94 -0.88
C SER A 124 5.61 18.83 -1.88
N TRP A 125 4.39 18.29 -1.85
CA TRP A 125 3.84 17.44 -2.90
C TRP A 125 3.80 18.14 -4.28
N GLY A 126 3.89 19.46 -4.32
CA GLY A 126 3.92 20.26 -5.53
C GLY A 126 5.04 19.88 -6.51
N LEU A 127 6.11 19.23 -6.04
CA LEU A 127 7.15 18.66 -6.90
C LEU A 127 6.58 17.77 -8.00
N LEU A 128 5.50 17.04 -7.71
CA LEU A 128 4.86 16.12 -8.63
C LEU A 128 3.97 16.82 -9.69
N TRP A 129 3.80 18.12 -9.58
CA TRP A 129 3.09 18.99 -10.55
C TRP A 129 4.01 20.02 -11.19
N ASP A 130 5.32 19.98 -10.89
CA ASP A 130 6.28 20.93 -11.45
C ASP A 130 6.61 20.57 -12.91
N GLN A 131 6.28 21.47 -13.83
CA GLN A 131 6.56 21.36 -15.26
C GLN A 131 8.05 21.11 -15.58
N LYS A 132 8.95 21.58 -14.73
CA LYS A 132 10.39 21.36 -14.85
C LYS A 132 10.74 19.88 -14.90
N TYR A 133 9.92 19.03 -14.31
CA TYR A 133 10.14 17.58 -14.21
C TYR A 133 9.20 16.77 -15.10
N ALA A 134 8.51 17.42 -16.04
CA ALA A 134 7.62 16.73 -16.99
C ALA A 134 8.31 15.54 -17.69
N GLY A 135 7.61 14.43 -17.79
CA GLY A 135 8.13 13.19 -18.37
C GLY A 135 9.16 12.45 -17.52
N ASN A 136 9.38 12.91 -16.26
CA ASN A 136 10.28 12.25 -15.29
C ASN A 136 9.58 11.94 -13.96
N ILE A 137 8.29 12.18 -13.85
CA ILE A 137 7.49 11.92 -12.66
C ILE A 137 6.96 10.49 -12.74
N LEU A 138 7.11 9.74 -11.66
CA LEU A 138 6.41 8.47 -11.44
C LEU A 138 5.30 8.71 -10.42
N MET A 139 4.15 8.14 -10.66
CA MET A 139 2.98 8.26 -9.79
C MET A 139 2.47 6.87 -9.42
N PHE A 140 1.75 6.74 -8.30
CA PHE A 140 1.15 5.47 -7.90
C PHE A 140 0.11 4.97 -8.91
N ASN A 141 0.17 3.68 -9.19
CA ASN A 141 -0.91 2.94 -9.85
C ASN A 141 -2.00 2.47 -8.87
N ASN A 142 -1.90 2.84 -7.60
CA ASN A 142 -2.93 2.64 -6.59
C ASN A 142 -3.83 3.88 -6.55
N PRO A 143 -5.14 3.76 -6.85
CA PRO A 143 -6.04 4.93 -6.89
C PRO A 143 -6.12 5.67 -5.55
N ARG A 144 -6.19 4.94 -4.43
CA ARG A 144 -6.29 5.56 -3.10
C ARG A 144 -5.10 6.46 -2.79
N ASP A 145 -3.88 5.96 -3.01
CA ASP A 145 -2.67 6.72 -2.75
C ASP A 145 -2.56 7.91 -3.72
N ALA A 146 -2.89 7.72 -5.00
CA ALA A 146 -2.88 8.80 -5.98
C ALA A 146 -3.85 9.93 -5.62
N PHE A 147 -5.08 9.60 -5.26
CA PHE A 147 -6.06 10.59 -4.80
C PHE A 147 -5.64 11.27 -3.50
N ALA A 148 -5.15 10.50 -2.50
CA ALA A 148 -4.69 11.04 -1.23
C ALA A 148 -3.60 12.09 -1.43
N ILE A 149 -2.65 11.88 -2.33
CA ILE A 149 -1.59 12.84 -2.64
C ILE A 149 -2.17 14.12 -3.25
N ALA A 150 -3.11 14.00 -4.19
CA ALA A 150 -3.76 15.16 -4.78
C ALA A 150 -4.61 15.93 -3.74
N GLN A 151 -5.25 15.22 -2.81
CA GLN A 151 -5.97 15.82 -1.69
C GLN A 151 -5.01 16.55 -0.74
N PHE A 152 -3.94 15.90 -0.28
CA PHE A 152 -2.92 16.53 0.57
C PHE A 152 -2.32 17.78 -0.06
N TYR A 153 -2.01 17.72 -1.35
CA TYR A 153 -1.47 18.88 -2.06
C TYR A 153 -2.41 20.07 -2.07
N GLN A 154 -3.73 19.83 -2.03
CA GLN A 154 -4.76 20.84 -2.01
C GLN A 154 -5.27 21.18 -0.60
N GLY A 155 -4.72 20.59 0.45
CA GLY A 155 -5.19 20.77 1.83
C GLY A 155 -6.57 20.15 2.11
N ILE A 156 -6.95 19.15 1.34
CA ILE A 156 -8.21 18.40 1.50
C ILE A 156 -7.97 17.22 2.45
N ASP A 157 -8.94 16.95 3.33
CA ASP A 157 -8.91 15.76 4.19
C ASP A 157 -9.02 14.49 3.34
N VAL A 158 -8.05 13.58 3.47
CA VAL A 158 -8.01 12.31 2.73
C VAL A 158 -9.16 11.35 3.08
N ASN A 159 -9.83 11.57 4.21
CA ASN A 159 -11.00 10.82 4.65
C ASN A 159 -12.33 11.51 4.28
N THR A 160 -12.27 12.58 3.49
CA THR A 160 -13.49 13.29 3.08
C THR A 160 -14.49 12.37 2.37
N THR A 161 -15.77 12.61 2.64
CA THR A 161 -16.89 11.99 1.90
C THR A 161 -17.56 12.96 0.94
N ASP A 162 -17.08 14.20 0.84
CA ASP A 162 -17.62 15.22 -0.07
C ASP A 162 -17.17 14.93 -1.50
N LEU A 163 -18.14 14.66 -2.37
CA LEU A 163 -17.90 14.39 -3.80
C LEU A 163 -17.27 15.58 -4.53
N ASN A 164 -17.50 16.82 -4.09
CA ASN A 164 -16.88 17.99 -4.70
C ASN A 164 -15.37 18.03 -4.38
N GLU A 165 -14.96 17.60 -3.21
CA GLU A 165 -13.55 17.49 -2.84
C GLU A 165 -12.86 16.36 -3.61
N TRP A 166 -13.55 15.25 -3.81
CA TRP A 166 -13.09 14.18 -4.70
C TRP A 166 -12.94 14.66 -6.15
N GLN A 167 -13.89 15.46 -6.64
CA GLN A 167 -13.80 16.03 -7.98
C GLN A 167 -12.59 16.96 -8.12
N LYS A 168 -12.32 17.81 -7.12
CA LYS A 168 -11.11 18.67 -7.11
C LYS A 168 -9.82 17.83 -7.19
N ALA A 169 -9.75 16.75 -6.42
CA ALA A 169 -8.59 15.87 -6.45
C ALA A 169 -8.44 15.17 -7.82
N TYR A 170 -9.54 14.75 -8.42
CA TYR A 170 -9.55 14.18 -9.78
C TYR A 170 -9.06 15.19 -10.82
N ASP A 171 -9.56 16.41 -10.81
CA ASP A 171 -9.13 17.47 -11.73
C ASP A 171 -7.65 17.77 -11.57
N LYS A 172 -7.15 17.74 -10.34
CA LYS A 172 -5.72 17.91 -10.03
C LYS A 172 -4.86 16.78 -10.59
N LEU A 173 -5.34 15.54 -10.53
CA LEU A 173 -4.66 14.41 -11.16
C LEU A 173 -4.70 14.47 -12.70
N LEU A 174 -5.77 15.00 -13.29
CA LEU A 174 -5.83 15.25 -14.73
C LEU A 174 -4.78 16.27 -15.18
N GLU A 175 -4.57 17.36 -14.42
CA GLU A 175 -3.49 18.32 -14.70
C GLU A 175 -2.12 17.63 -14.67
N GLN A 176 -1.90 16.74 -13.71
CA GLN A 176 -0.64 16.02 -13.58
C GLN A 176 -0.38 15.02 -14.71
N LYS A 177 -1.42 14.47 -15.29
CA LYS A 177 -1.32 13.35 -16.24
C LYS A 177 -0.31 13.56 -17.37
N SER A 178 -0.23 14.78 -17.89
CA SER A 178 0.71 15.13 -18.95
C SER A 178 2.18 15.17 -18.49
N LEU A 179 2.43 15.25 -17.20
CA LEU A 179 3.75 15.30 -16.58
C LEU A 179 4.27 13.92 -16.20
N VAL A 180 3.36 12.96 -15.98
CA VAL A 180 3.67 11.62 -15.49
C VAL A 180 4.28 10.78 -16.60
N LYS A 181 5.43 10.18 -16.31
CA LYS A 181 6.11 9.23 -17.19
C LYS A 181 5.48 7.84 -17.13
N ALA A 182 5.14 7.40 -15.93
CA ALA A 182 4.50 6.10 -15.70
C ALA A 182 3.78 6.06 -14.36
N TYR A 183 2.74 5.22 -14.30
CA TYR A 183 2.12 4.80 -13.07
C TYR A 183 2.76 3.49 -12.63
N VAL A 184 3.16 3.39 -11.37
CA VAL A 184 4.00 2.28 -10.86
C VAL A 184 3.57 1.87 -9.45
N MET A 185 3.92 0.64 -9.10
CA MET A 185 3.96 0.14 -7.72
C MET A 185 5.41 -0.30 -7.43
N ASP A 186 5.68 -1.59 -7.31
CA ASP A 186 7.02 -2.12 -6.99
C ASP A 186 8.07 -1.84 -8.07
N GLU A 187 7.66 -1.61 -9.32
CA GLU A 187 8.56 -1.23 -10.43
C GLU A 187 9.30 0.10 -10.16
N VAL A 188 8.87 0.85 -9.16
CA VAL A 188 9.53 2.09 -8.73
C VAL A 188 11.00 1.85 -8.39
N PHE A 189 11.34 0.74 -7.74
CA PHE A 189 12.70 0.44 -7.32
C PHE A 189 13.64 0.36 -8.53
N ASN A 190 13.34 -0.52 -9.47
CA ASN A 190 14.14 -0.70 -10.69
C ASN A 190 14.23 0.58 -11.53
N LYS A 191 13.14 1.35 -11.60
CA LYS A 191 13.11 2.61 -12.36
C LYS A 191 13.96 3.71 -11.72
N MET A 192 14.05 3.73 -10.40
CA MET A 192 14.91 4.68 -9.69
C MET A 192 16.39 4.29 -9.78
N GLU A 193 16.72 3.04 -9.58
CA GLU A 193 18.09 2.52 -9.63
C GLU A 193 18.71 2.67 -11.04
N SER A 194 17.91 2.47 -12.07
CA SER A 194 18.36 2.69 -13.46
C SER A 194 18.64 4.15 -13.81
N GLY A 195 18.43 5.09 -12.90
CA GLY A 195 18.67 6.52 -13.11
C GLY A 195 17.70 7.20 -14.08
N CYS A 196 16.64 6.51 -14.50
CA CYS A 196 15.72 7.00 -15.52
C CYS A 196 14.72 8.06 -15.05
N ASN A 197 14.66 8.39 -13.75
CA ASN A 197 13.60 9.26 -13.20
C ASN A 197 14.10 10.29 -12.20
N ARG A 198 13.46 11.47 -12.20
CA ARG A 198 13.85 12.62 -11.36
C ARG A 198 13.10 12.72 -10.04
N SER A 199 11.86 12.19 -9.97
CA SER A 199 11.08 12.20 -8.75
C SER A 199 10.17 10.99 -8.67
N VAL A 200 9.96 10.43 -7.46
CA VAL A 200 9.14 9.24 -7.24
C VAL A 200 8.49 9.27 -5.87
N LEU A 201 7.29 8.73 -5.82
CA LEU A 201 6.59 8.41 -4.59
C LEU A 201 7.03 7.04 -4.05
N ARG A 202 7.28 6.99 -2.74
CA ARG A 202 7.53 5.73 -2.03
C ARG A 202 6.57 5.60 -0.86
N ARG A 203 5.97 4.43 -0.73
CA ARG A 203 5.43 3.95 0.52
C ARG A 203 6.61 3.37 1.33
N ARG A 204 6.97 3.99 2.45
CA ARG A 204 7.95 3.42 3.38
C ARG A 204 7.21 2.54 4.38
N LEU A 205 7.52 1.26 4.38
CA LEU A 205 7.22 0.42 5.53
C LEU A 205 8.12 0.86 6.67
N SER A 206 7.58 1.17 7.83
CA SER A 206 8.39 1.38 9.01
C SER A 206 8.82 0.02 9.55
N GLU A 207 10.12 -0.20 9.64
CA GLU A 207 10.73 -1.42 10.18
C GLU A 207 10.76 -1.40 11.71
N HIS A 208 9.71 -0.94 12.38
CA HIS A 208 9.67 -0.95 13.84
C HIS A 208 8.35 -1.55 14.30
N VAL A 209 8.37 -2.83 14.50
CA VAL A 209 7.52 -3.57 15.45
C VAL A 209 8.42 -4.32 16.41
#